data_41db4df5c28a3a13e76e6216a18514c4
#
_entry.id   41db4df5c28a3a13e76e6216a18514c4
#
_cell.length_a   1.000
_cell.length_b   1.000
_cell.length_c   1.000
_cell.angle_alpha   90.00
_cell.angle_beta   90.00
_cell.angle_gamma   90.00
#
_symmetry.space_group_name_H-M   'P 1'
#
loop_
_entity.id
_entity.type
_entity.pdbx_description
1 polymer ?
#
loop_
_entity_poly.entity_id
_entity_poly.type
_entity_poly.pdbx_seq_one_letter_code
_entity_poly.pdbx_strand_id
1 'polypeptide(L)'
;MATIALFSCTSNEASRYPQDTFKADNGTDLTFTYYGHASIAIENEGRRIYVDPVGESVDWAAEPKADLVLITHDHYDHLDTNVVKILTGDATLYTKMEVGQTIEPFGDVSIEAVPAYNISPDQLDFHPKVRGDVGYVITMAGERIYVSGDTEDNEDVLAIRDIDYAFICCNKPYTMTVDQCVRVVKAIRPKVFIPYHYGGTEIKTDMDALQDSLKEVTTVLVRPLE
;
A
#
# COMPACT_ATOMS: atom_id res chain seq x y z
N MET A 1 8.20 -9.33 -23.47
CA MET A 1 8.62 -9.70 -22.12
C MET A 1 9.60 -8.62 -21.67
N ALA A 2 9.17 -7.74 -20.75
CA ALA A 2 10.07 -6.75 -20.17
C ALA A 2 10.86 -7.43 -19.06
N THR A 3 12.18 -7.42 -19.19
CA THR A 3 13.08 -7.96 -18.16
C THR A 3 13.17 -6.93 -17.04
N ILE A 4 12.54 -7.22 -15.90
CA ILE A 4 12.68 -6.40 -14.70
C ILE A 4 14.08 -6.66 -14.14
N ALA A 5 14.99 -5.72 -14.34
CA ALA A 5 16.31 -5.78 -13.73
C ALA A 5 16.22 -5.27 -12.29
N LEU A 6 16.34 -6.18 -11.33
CA LEU A 6 16.59 -5.84 -9.94
C LEU A 6 18.04 -5.36 -9.82
N PHE A 7 18.25 -4.07 -9.67
CA PHE A 7 19.56 -3.51 -9.36
C PHE A 7 19.58 -3.05 -7.90
N SER A 8 20.37 -3.74 -7.09
CA SER A 8 20.82 -3.22 -5.79
C SER A 8 21.85 -2.14 -6.06
N CYS A 9 21.54 -0.89 -5.78
CA CYS A 9 22.52 0.20 -5.78
C CYS A 9 22.90 0.55 -4.34
N THR A 10 24.17 0.42 -4.04
CA THR A 10 24.76 0.71 -2.73
C THR A 10 24.86 2.20 -2.48
N SER A 11 23.98 2.73 -1.65
CA SER A 11 24.24 3.95 -0.88
C SER A 11 24.39 3.57 0.60
N ASN A 12 25.38 4.12 1.27
CA ASN A 12 25.86 3.83 2.61
C ASN A 12 24.76 3.81 3.69
N GLU A 13 24.53 2.69 4.20
CA GLU A 13 23.72 2.11 5.27
C GLU A 13 22.56 1.31 4.67
N ALA A 14 22.67 -0.01 4.74
CA ALA A 14 21.57 -0.89 4.41
C ALA A 14 20.38 -0.56 5.30
N SER A 15 19.22 -0.31 4.69
CA SER A 15 17.98 -0.11 5.44
C SER A 15 17.79 -1.23 6.46
N ARG A 16 17.32 -0.90 7.65
CA ARG A 16 17.01 -1.89 8.69
C ARG A 16 15.82 -2.76 8.31
N TYR A 17 15.00 -2.30 7.37
CA TYR A 17 13.78 -2.96 6.91
C TYR A 17 13.91 -3.40 5.46
N PRO A 18 13.24 -4.49 5.06
CA PRO A 18 13.24 -4.95 3.68
C PRO A 18 12.80 -3.86 2.71
N GLN A 19 13.45 -3.81 1.55
CA GLN A 19 13.17 -2.84 0.49
C GLN A 19 13.22 -3.50 -0.88
N ASP A 20 12.42 -2.96 -1.81
CA ASP A 20 12.59 -3.17 -3.25
C ASP A 20 12.75 -1.83 -3.93
N THR A 21 13.70 -1.77 -4.87
CA THR A 21 13.93 -0.58 -5.70
C THR A 21 13.71 -0.94 -7.17
N PHE A 22 12.91 -0.13 -7.85
CA PHE A 22 12.58 -0.28 -9.26
C PHE A 22 13.04 0.96 -10.03
N LYS A 23 13.38 0.78 -11.30
CA LYS A 23 13.55 1.91 -12.22
C LYS A 23 12.18 2.38 -12.69
N ALA A 24 11.84 3.61 -12.33
CA ALA A 24 10.61 4.26 -12.75
C ALA A 24 10.68 4.74 -14.21
N ASP A 25 9.53 5.07 -14.81
CA ASP A 25 9.43 5.50 -16.20
C ASP A 25 10.22 6.80 -16.48
N ASN A 26 10.40 7.67 -15.50
CA ASN A 26 11.24 8.87 -15.59
C ASN A 26 12.75 8.57 -15.47
N GLY A 27 13.14 7.32 -15.26
CA GLY A 27 14.54 6.85 -15.14
C GLY A 27 15.14 6.99 -13.73
N THR A 28 14.40 7.51 -12.74
CA THR A 28 14.82 7.58 -11.33
C THR A 28 14.55 6.27 -10.58
N ASP A 29 15.02 6.16 -9.36
CA ASP A 29 14.78 5.02 -8.49
C ASP A 29 13.49 5.24 -7.67
N LEU A 30 12.54 4.31 -7.79
CA LEU A 30 11.35 4.24 -6.94
C LEU A 30 11.57 3.10 -5.93
N THR A 31 11.58 3.44 -4.64
CA THR A 31 11.87 2.49 -3.56
C THR A 31 10.66 2.31 -2.66
N PHE A 32 10.32 1.05 -2.39
CA PHE A 32 9.34 0.65 -1.38
C PHE A 32 10.04 0.06 -0.17
N THR A 33 9.72 0.55 1.02
CA THR A 33 10.19 -0.01 2.31
C THR A 33 9.02 -0.64 3.03
N TYR A 34 9.23 -1.83 3.61
CA TYR A 34 8.21 -2.66 4.23
C TYR A 34 8.43 -2.74 5.74
N TYR A 35 7.51 -2.17 6.53
CA TYR A 35 7.64 -2.14 8.00
C TYR A 35 6.82 -3.21 8.71
N GLY A 36 5.95 -3.90 7.98
CA GLY A 36 5.03 -4.91 8.48
C GLY A 36 3.58 -4.49 8.36
N HIS A 37 2.68 -5.46 8.38
CA HIS A 37 1.24 -5.28 8.29
C HIS A 37 0.83 -4.40 7.09
N ALA A 38 0.27 -3.22 7.34
CA ALA A 38 -0.09 -2.25 6.29
C ALA A 38 0.90 -1.09 6.17
N SER A 39 1.97 -1.07 6.99
CA SER A 39 2.91 0.04 7.06
C SER A 39 3.97 -0.04 5.97
N ILE A 40 3.96 0.93 5.06
CA ILE A 40 4.94 1.04 3.98
C ILE A 40 5.47 2.47 3.84
N ALA A 41 6.65 2.61 3.22
CA ALA A 41 7.09 3.89 2.69
C ALA A 41 7.37 3.78 1.19
N ILE A 42 7.10 4.86 0.48
CA ILE A 42 7.33 5.05 -0.94
C ILE A 42 8.30 6.23 -1.09
N GLU A 43 9.43 5.99 -1.75
CA GLU A 43 10.47 7.01 -1.90
C GLU A 43 10.91 7.18 -3.35
N ASN A 44 11.05 8.43 -3.76
CA ASN A 44 11.66 8.81 -5.03
C ASN A 44 12.39 10.15 -4.87
N GLU A 45 13.64 10.23 -5.32
CA GLU A 45 14.47 11.44 -5.31
C GLU A 45 14.50 12.19 -3.96
N GLY A 46 14.55 11.43 -2.86
CA GLY A 46 14.60 11.95 -1.49
C GLY A 46 13.25 12.43 -0.93
N ARG A 47 12.16 12.33 -1.68
CA ARG A 47 10.79 12.51 -1.18
C ARG A 47 10.27 11.20 -0.63
N ARG A 48 9.68 11.24 0.56
CA ARG A 48 9.20 10.05 1.26
C ARG A 48 7.75 10.21 1.71
N ILE A 49 6.92 9.27 1.25
CA ILE A 49 5.51 9.15 1.64
C ILE A 49 5.37 7.88 2.47
N TYR A 50 4.84 8.00 3.67
CA TYR A 50 4.43 6.85 4.48
C TYR A 50 2.94 6.60 4.32
N VAL A 51 2.55 5.33 4.28
CA VAL A 51 1.14 4.91 4.36
C VAL A 51 0.98 4.04 5.59
N ASP A 52 -0.02 4.37 6.41
CA ASP A 52 -0.42 3.68 7.64
C ASP A 52 0.77 3.31 8.56
N PRO A 53 1.62 4.27 8.95
CA PRO A 53 2.78 3.96 9.77
C PRO A 53 2.36 3.65 11.21
N VAL A 54 2.46 2.37 11.59
CA VAL A 54 2.17 1.86 12.93
C VAL A 54 3.19 0.78 13.32
N GLY A 55 3.15 0.35 14.56
CA GLY A 55 3.90 -0.80 15.05
C GLY A 55 4.97 -0.46 16.08
N GLU A 56 4.92 -1.16 17.19
CA GLU A 56 5.86 -1.02 18.30
C GLU A 56 7.24 -1.63 18.00
N SER A 57 7.33 -2.54 17.02
CA SER A 57 8.59 -3.20 16.61
C SER A 57 9.48 -2.34 15.72
N VAL A 58 8.98 -1.19 15.25
CA VAL A 58 9.71 -0.27 14.38
C VAL A 58 10.28 0.89 15.19
N ASP A 59 11.58 1.13 15.04
CA ASP A 59 12.24 2.31 15.63
C ASP A 59 11.97 3.54 14.74
N TRP A 60 10.74 4.05 14.80
CA TRP A 60 10.29 5.19 14.00
C TRP A 60 11.10 6.47 14.23
N ALA A 61 11.74 6.61 15.39
CA ALA A 61 12.58 7.78 15.68
C ALA A 61 13.89 7.75 14.88
N ALA A 62 14.35 6.57 14.47
CA ALA A 62 15.54 6.38 13.63
C ALA A 62 15.23 6.41 12.13
N GLU A 63 13.93 6.35 11.74
CA GLU A 63 13.54 6.42 10.35
C GLU A 63 13.60 7.87 9.80
N PRO A 64 13.84 8.04 8.49
CA PRO A 64 13.77 9.35 7.84
C PRO A 64 12.41 10.01 8.06
N LYS A 65 12.42 11.34 8.17
CA LYS A 65 11.16 12.10 8.30
C LYS A 65 10.32 11.98 7.04
N ALA A 66 9.01 12.07 7.22
CA ALA A 66 8.05 12.07 6.14
C ALA A 66 7.97 13.45 5.48
N ASP A 67 7.86 13.49 4.15
CA ASP A 67 7.30 14.65 3.45
C ASP A 67 5.77 14.61 3.51
N LEU A 68 5.19 13.40 3.57
CA LEU A 68 3.75 13.18 3.66
C LEU A 68 3.46 11.87 4.40
N VAL A 69 2.40 11.87 5.22
CA VAL A 69 1.82 10.65 5.79
C VAL A 69 0.37 10.53 5.32
N LEU A 70 0.03 9.39 4.75
CA LEU A 70 -1.32 9.02 4.33
C LEU A 70 -1.87 7.97 5.31
N ILE A 71 -3.09 8.17 5.76
CA ILE A 71 -3.82 7.21 6.60
C ILE A 71 -5.06 6.77 5.85
N THR A 72 -5.21 5.46 5.65
CA THR A 72 -6.36 4.90 4.94
C THR A 72 -7.62 4.98 5.78
N HIS A 73 -7.51 4.66 7.06
CA HIS A 73 -8.60 4.74 8.03
C HIS A 73 -8.08 4.75 9.49
N ASP A 74 -8.98 4.90 10.45
CA ASP A 74 -8.65 5.18 11.85
C ASP A 74 -8.64 3.96 12.78
N HIS A 75 -8.56 2.73 12.25
CA HIS A 75 -8.30 1.56 13.09
C HIS A 75 -6.90 1.60 13.67
N TYR A 76 -6.71 1.00 14.85
CA TYR A 76 -5.47 1.06 15.64
C TYR A 76 -4.25 0.46 14.92
N ASP A 77 -4.47 -0.43 13.98
CA ASP A 77 -3.46 -1.10 13.17
C ASP A 77 -3.13 -0.35 11.85
N HIS A 78 -3.76 0.82 11.64
CA HIS A 78 -3.49 1.74 10.53
C HIS A 78 -3.14 3.16 10.99
N LEU A 79 -3.56 3.57 12.20
CA LEU A 79 -3.30 4.90 12.72
C LEU A 79 -2.69 4.86 14.13
N ASP A 80 -1.41 5.20 14.22
CA ASP A 80 -0.75 5.57 15.46
C ASP A 80 -0.34 7.06 15.44
N THR A 81 -1.08 7.88 16.19
CA THR A 81 -0.83 9.33 16.23
C THR A 81 0.51 9.71 16.82
N ASN A 82 1.15 8.85 17.63
CA ASN A 82 2.50 9.11 18.14
C ASN A 82 3.54 8.86 17.06
N VAL A 83 3.41 7.75 16.31
CA VAL A 83 4.27 7.47 15.16
C VAL A 83 4.16 8.57 14.12
N VAL A 84 2.93 8.99 13.80
CA VAL A 84 2.69 10.11 12.88
C VAL A 84 3.44 11.37 13.34
N LYS A 85 3.35 11.77 14.62
CA LYS A 85 4.08 12.92 15.18
C LYS A 85 5.61 12.75 15.09
N ILE A 86 6.10 11.55 15.33
CA ILE A 86 7.53 11.24 15.21
C ILE A 86 7.98 11.46 13.75
N LEU A 87 7.24 10.99 12.77
CA LEU A 87 7.63 11.03 11.36
C LEU A 87 7.44 12.41 10.73
N THR A 88 6.36 13.12 11.07
CA THR A 88 6.02 14.38 10.39
C THR A 88 6.88 15.54 10.83
N GLY A 89 7.25 15.67 12.10
CA GLY A 89 7.87 16.90 12.56
C GLY A 89 7.06 18.12 12.11
N ASP A 90 7.62 18.90 11.18
CA ASP A 90 7.00 20.09 10.56
C ASP A 90 6.36 19.77 9.18
N ALA A 91 6.30 18.50 8.76
CA ALA A 91 5.78 18.10 7.45
C ALA A 91 4.25 18.26 7.36
N THR A 92 3.74 18.39 6.13
CA THR A 92 2.31 18.40 5.86
C THR A 92 1.73 17.02 6.10
N LEU A 93 0.76 16.94 7.01
CA LEU A 93 0.07 15.70 7.35
C LEU A 93 -1.32 15.67 6.73
N TYR A 94 -1.61 14.62 5.98
CA TYR A 94 -2.97 14.26 5.56
C TYR A 94 -3.37 12.98 6.28
N THR A 95 -4.13 13.11 7.37
CA THR A 95 -4.53 11.96 8.19
C THR A 95 -5.54 11.07 7.50
N LYS A 96 -6.52 11.67 6.82
CA LYS A 96 -7.53 10.95 6.05
C LYS A 96 -8.07 11.89 4.99
N MET A 97 -7.91 11.50 3.74
CA MET A 97 -8.56 12.21 2.64
C MET A 97 -10.02 11.79 2.51
N GLU A 98 -10.86 12.67 1.98
CA GLU A 98 -12.23 12.29 1.63
C GLU A 98 -12.23 11.48 0.33
N VAL A 99 -13.17 10.53 0.23
CA VAL A 99 -13.39 9.74 -1.00
C VAL A 99 -13.55 10.66 -2.21
N GLY A 100 -12.77 10.40 -3.26
CA GLY A 100 -12.77 11.19 -4.50
C GLY A 100 -11.94 12.48 -4.44
N GLN A 101 -11.32 12.78 -3.29
CA GLN A 101 -10.39 13.91 -3.18
C GLN A 101 -9.10 13.59 -3.94
N THR A 102 -8.58 14.58 -4.66
CA THR A 102 -7.24 14.52 -5.28
C THR A 102 -6.40 15.69 -4.77
N ILE A 103 -5.14 15.41 -4.44
CA ILE A 103 -4.16 16.43 -4.05
C ILE A 103 -2.88 16.27 -4.87
N GLU A 104 -2.15 17.37 -5.03
CA GLU A 104 -0.84 17.44 -5.67
C GLU A 104 0.14 18.07 -4.67
N PRO A 105 0.60 17.32 -3.65
CA PRO A 105 1.42 17.87 -2.56
C PRO A 105 2.79 18.34 -3.02
N PHE A 106 3.29 17.72 -4.09
CA PHE A 106 4.60 18.01 -4.70
C PHE A 106 4.42 17.99 -6.22
N GLY A 107 5.00 18.88 -6.97
CA GLY A 107 4.68 19.16 -8.36
C GLY A 107 4.63 18.00 -9.36
N ASP A 108 5.22 16.85 -9.02
CA ASP A 108 5.24 15.62 -9.82
C ASP A 108 4.53 14.44 -9.12
N VAL A 109 3.91 14.68 -7.96
CA VAL A 109 3.18 13.70 -7.17
C VAL A 109 1.71 14.07 -7.11
N SER A 110 0.84 13.15 -7.52
CA SER A 110 -0.61 13.26 -7.40
C SER A 110 -1.13 12.09 -6.57
N ILE A 111 -2.09 12.36 -5.68
CA ILE A 111 -2.69 11.36 -4.79
C ILE A 111 -4.20 11.47 -4.90
N GLU A 112 -4.84 10.39 -5.29
CA GLU A 112 -6.28 10.24 -5.37
C GLU A 112 -6.77 9.30 -4.27
N ALA A 113 -7.73 9.72 -3.46
CA ALA A 113 -8.40 8.89 -2.48
C ALA A 113 -9.56 8.13 -3.13
N VAL A 114 -9.46 6.80 -3.16
CA VAL A 114 -10.48 5.92 -3.75
C VAL A 114 -11.25 5.20 -2.64
N PRO A 115 -12.53 4.83 -2.83
CA PRO A 115 -13.32 4.17 -1.79
C PRO A 115 -12.70 2.82 -1.37
N ALA A 116 -12.67 2.56 -0.05
CA ALA A 116 -12.33 1.27 0.52
C ALA A 116 -13.45 0.83 1.46
N TYR A 117 -14.09 -0.32 1.19
CA TYR A 117 -15.19 -0.82 2.01
C TYR A 117 -15.50 -2.29 1.74
N ASN A 118 -16.12 -2.94 2.73
CA ASN A 118 -16.59 -4.30 2.63
C ASN A 118 -18.02 -4.39 2.07
N ILE A 119 -18.31 -5.51 1.41
CA ILE A 119 -19.62 -5.81 0.79
C ILE A 119 -20.25 -7.11 1.31
N SER A 120 -19.46 -8.01 1.90
CA SER A 120 -19.96 -9.27 2.46
C SER A 120 -20.79 -9.01 3.72
N PRO A 121 -22.00 -9.58 3.83
CA PRO A 121 -22.91 -9.28 4.94
C PRO A 121 -22.34 -9.54 6.34
N ASP A 122 -21.45 -10.51 6.48
CA ASP A 122 -20.78 -10.89 7.73
C ASP A 122 -19.56 -10.01 8.06
N GLN A 123 -19.23 -9.05 7.21
CA GLN A 123 -18.04 -8.18 7.33
C GLN A 123 -18.33 -6.68 7.26
N LEU A 124 -19.61 -6.32 7.08
CA LEU A 124 -20.01 -4.90 6.98
C LEU A 124 -19.69 -4.10 8.25
N ASP A 125 -19.62 -4.75 9.42
CA ASP A 125 -19.33 -4.08 10.68
C ASP A 125 -17.87 -3.59 10.78
N PHE A 126 -16.96 -4.18 10.00
CA PHE A 126 -15.54 -3.77 10.02
C PHE A 126 -15.29 -2.51 9.19
N HIS A 127 -15.70 -2.52 7.92
CA HIS A 127 -15.45 -1.43 6.96
C HIS A 127 -16.71 -1.12 6.14
N PRO A 128 -17.80 -0.62 6.77
CA PRO A 128 -18.99 -0.24 6.02
C PRO A 128 -18.74 0.98 5.15
N LYS A 129 -19.30 1.04 3.93
CA LYS A 129 -19.13 2.15 2.97
C LYS A 129 -19.37 3.54 3.58
N VAL A 130 -20.28 3.62 4.56
CA VAL A 130 -20.63 4.89 5.24
C VAL A 130 -19.50 5.48 6.08
N ARG A 131 -18.49 4.70 6.48
CA ARG A 131 -17.30 5.21 7.19
C ARG A 131 -16.46 6.15 6.32
N GLY A 132 -16.53 5.97 4.98
CA GLY A 132 -15.71 6.72 4.05
C GLY A 132 -14.22 6.40 4.20
N ASP A 133 -13.86 5.15 4.48
CA ASP A 133 -12.48 4.69 4.46
C ASP A 133 -11.95 4.70 3.04
N VAL A 134 -10.64 4.87 2.87
CA VAL A 134 -10.04 5.09 1.56
C VAL A 134 -8.83 4.19 1.33
N GLY A 135 -8.64 3.82 0.07
CA GLY A 135 -7.34 3.48 -0.48
C GLY A 135 -6.76 4.68 -1.23
N TYR A 136 -5.56 4.55 -1.74
CA TYR A 136 -4.88 5.62 -2.46
C TYR A 136 -4.37 5.15 -3.81
N VAL A 137 -4.56 5.96 -4.85
CA VAL A 137 -3.78 5.86 -6.08
C VAL A 137 -2.78 7.01 -6.07
N ILE A 138 -1.51 6.66 -5.94
CA ILE A 138 -0.39 7.59 -5.85
C ILE A 138 0.33 7.57 -7.20
N THR A 139 0.40 8.71 -7.88
CA THR A 139 1.25 8.87 -9.06
C THR A 139 2.55 9.52 -8.62
N MET A 140 3.69 8.85 -8.84
CA MET A 140 5.02 9.32 -8.45
C MET A 140 6.05 8.80 -9.45
N ALA A 141 6.94 9.64 -9.91
CA ALA A 141 7.98 9.27 -10.89
C ALA A 141 7.44 8.71 -12.22
N GLY A 142 6.19 9.02 -12.58
CA GLY A 142 5.49 8.48 -13.76
C GLY A 142 4.79 7.15 -13.52
N GLU A 143 4.98 6.52 -12.37
CA GLU A 143 4.34 5.25 -11.99
C GLU A 143 3.07 5.48 -11.18
N ARG A 144 2.07 4.62 -11.35
CA ARG A 144 0.81 4.63 -10.60
C ARG A 144 0.81 3.48 -9.59
N ILE A 145 0.71 3.84 -8.31
CA ILE A 145 0.83 2.94 -7.18
C ILE A 145 -0.53 2.91 -6.46
N TYR A 146 -1.17 1.75 -6.42
CA TYR A 146 -2.41 1.57 -5.67
C TYR A 146 -2.13 0.93 -4.31
N VAL A 147 -2.62 1.55 -3.25
CA VAL A 147 -2.66 1.00 -1.88
C VAL A 147 -4.11 0.87 -1.47
N SER A 148 -4.58 -0.36 -1.27
CA SER A 148 -6.02 -0.63 -1.16
C SER A 148 -6.67 -0.10 0.12
N GLY A 149 -5.91 0.06 1.21
CA GLY A 149 -6.52 0.11 2.55
C GLY A 149 -7.27 -1.19 2.83
N ASP A 150 -8.15 -1.19 3.80
CA ASP A 150 -8.97 -2.33 4.15
C ASP A 150 -10.28 -2.32 3.36
N THR A 151 -10.44 -3.30 2.51
CA THR A 151 -11.54 -3.38 1.55
C THR A 151 -11.81 -4.79 1.10
N GLU A 152 -12.99 -5.05 0.57
CA GLU A 152 -13.28 -6.20 -0.27
C GLU A 152 -13.29 -5.81 -1.76
N ASP A 153 -13.57 -6.78 -2.63
CA ASP A 153 -13.64 -6.65 -4.09
C ASP A 153 -14.93 -5.95 -4.58
N ASN A 154 -15.21 -4.79 -4.01
CA ASN A 154 -16.35 -3.98 -4.36
C ASN A 154 -16.20 -3.35 -5.78
N GLU A 155 -17.29 -2.76 -6.29
CA GLU A 155 -17.34 -2.20 -7.65
C GLU A 155 -16.34 -1.07 -7.90
N ASP A 156 -16.09 -0.24 -6.89
CA ASP A 156 -15.16 0.90 -7.01
C ASP A 156 -13.72 0.38 -7.14
N VAL A 157 -13.32 -0.61 -6.32
CA VAL A 157 -12.00 -1.28 -6.40
C VAL A 157 -11.83 -1.99 -7.75
N LEU A 158 -12.86 -2.72 -8.19
CA LEU A 158 -12.81 -3.43 -9.47
C LEU A 158 -12.78 -2.49 -10.69
N ALA A 159 -13.09 -1.20 -10.51
CA ALA A 159 -13.05 -0.19 -11.57
C ALA A 159 -11.68 0.50 -11.72
N ILE A 160 -10.74 0.33 -10.78
CA ILE A 160 -9.39 0.93 -10.83
C ILE A 160 -8.62 0.42 -12.05
N ARG A 161 -7.90 1.30 -12.74
CA ARG A 161 -7.16 1.00 -13.98
C ARG A 161 -5.77 1.65 -13.99
N ASP A 162 -4.92 1.17 -14.91
CA ASP A 162 -3.62 1.74 -15.22
C ASP A 162 -2.71 1.81 -13.99
N ILE A 163 -2.59 0.69 -13.27
CA ILE A 163 -1.76 0.55 -12.08
C ILE A 163 -0.47 -0.22 -12.41
N ASP A 164 0.65 0.34 -12.01
CA ASP A 164 1.97 -0.28 -12.14
C ASP A 164 2.29 -1.17 -10.95
N TYR A 165 2.08 -0.65 -9.74
CA TYR A 165 2.31 -1.35 -8.47
C TYR A 165 1.04 -1.37 -7.64
N ALA A 166 0.65 -2.52 -7.11
CA ALA A 166 -0.54 -2.64 -6.27
C ALA A 166 -0.22 -3.32 -4.94
N PHE A 167 -0.49 -2.62 -3.84
CA PHE A 167 -0.54 -3.16 -2.48
C PHE A 167 -2.00 -3.47 -2.17
N ILE A 168 -2.35 -4.76 -2.06
CA ILE A 168 -3.74 -5.18 -1.87
C ILE A 168 -3.83 -6.10 -0.66
N CYS A 169 -4.76 -5.78 0.25
CA CYS A 169 -5.02 -6.53 1.47
C CYS A 169 -5.64 -7.91 1.17
N CYS A 170 -5.33 -8.89 2.01
CA CYS A 170 -5.87 -10.23 1.91
C CYS A 170 -5.94 -10.90 3.29
N ASN A 171 -6.76 -10.36 4.20
CA ASN A 171 -6.79 -10.72 5.61
C ASN A 171 -8.22 -11.02 6.08
N LYS A 172 -8.56 -12.29 6.23
CA LYS A 172 -9.85 -12.69 6.82
C LYS A 172 -9.78 -12.74 8.36
N PRO A 173 -10.85 -12.31 9.06
CA PRO A 173 -12.20 -12.01 8.56
C PRO A 173 -12.42 -10.55 8.13
N TYR A 174 -11.41 -9.70 8.12
CA TYR A 174 -11.57 -8.24 8.04
C TYR A 174 -11.67 -7.69 6.61
N THR A 175 -10.96 -8.34 5.67
CA THR A 175 -10.86 -7.88 4.29
C THR A 175 -11.09 -9.03 3.30
N MET A 176 -10.31 -9.14 2.23
CA MET A 176 -10.52 -10.11 1.15
C MET A 176 -10.13 -11.55 1.50
N THR A 177 -10.87 -12.49 0.95
CA THR A 177 -10.39 -13.85 0.73
C THR A 177 -9.35 -13.87 -0.39
N VAL A 178 -8.61 -15.00 -0.52
CA VAL A 178 -7.71 -15.22 -1.67
C VAL A 178 -8.47 -15.07 -2.99
N ASP A 179 -9.67 -15.63 -3.13
CA ASP A 179 -10.47 -15.54 -4.36
C ASP A 179 -10.91 -14.10 -4.69
N GLN A 180 -11.26 -13.30 -3.69
CA GLN A 180 -11.59 -11.88 -3.85
C GLN A 180 -10.36 -11.09 -4.30
N CYS A 181 -9.21 -11.28 -3.62
CA CYS A 181 -7.95 -10.66 -3.97
C CYS A 181 -7.53 -11.01 -5.42
N VAL A 182 -7.64 -12.29 -5.80
CA VAL A 182 -7.38 -12.75 -7.18
C VAL A 182 -8.29 -12.04 -8.20
N ARG A 183 -9.59 -11.85 -7.88
CA ARG A 183 -10.51 -11.10 -8.77
C ARG A 183 -10.07 -9.65 -8.95
N VAL A 184 -9.69 -8.98 -7.85
CA VAL A 184 -9.20 -7.60 -7.88
C VAL A 184 -7.94 -7.50 -8.73
N VAL A 185 -6.92 -8.32 -8.46
CA VAL A 185 -5.66 -8.29 -9.22
C VAL A 185 -5.89 -8.58 -10.71
N LYS A 186 -6.78 -9.51 -11.05
CA LYS A 186 -7.15 -9.79 -12.45
C LYS A 186 -7.90 -8.63 -13.13
N ALA A 187 -8.67 -7.85 -12.37
CA ALA A 187 -9.38 -6.68 -12.90
C ALA A 187 -8.45 -5.48 -13.10
N ILE A 188 -7.57 -5.20 -12.12
CA ILE A 188 -6.63 -4.08 -12.14
C ILE A 188 -5.44 -4.36 -13.06
N ARG A 189 -4.91 -5.60 -13.06
CA ARG A 189 -3.75 -6.09 -13.85
C ARG A 189 -2.49 -5.23 -13.64
N PRO A 190 -2.03 -5.04 -12.39
CA PRO A 190 -0.82 -4.27 -12.14
C PRO A 190 0.41 -4.96 -12.74
N LYS A 191 1.49 -4.22 -13.03
CA LYS A 191 2.79 -4.80 -13.42
C LYS A 191 3.36 -5.66 -12.29
N VAL A 192 3.23 -5.15 -11.04
CA VAL A 192 3.69 -5.83 -9.82
C VAL A 192 2.58 -5.76 -8.77
N PHE A 193 2.26 -6.92 -8.20
CA PHE A 193 1.36 -7.05 -7.06
C PHE A 193 2.15 -7.42 -5.80
N ILE A 194 1.95 -6.68 -4.72
CA ILE A 194 2.55 -6.90 -3.41
C ILE A 194 1.39 -7.14 -2.44
N PRO A 195 1.13 -8.40 -2.05
CA PRO A 195 0.16 -8.67 -0.99
C PRO A 195 0.65 -8.03 0.32
N TYR A 196 -0.22 -7.30 1.00
CA TYR A 196 0.05 -6.69 2.29
C TYR A 196 -1.14 -6.90 3.21
N HIS A 197 -0.98 -6.65 4.51
CA HIS A 197 -2.05 -6.88 5.48
C HIS A 197 -2.70 -8.25 5.27
N TYR A 198 -1.89 -9.32 5.31
CA TYR A 198 -2.35 -10.69 5.01
C TYR A 198 -2.19 -11.68 6.18
N GLY A 199 -1.76 -11.18 7.34
CA GLY A 199 -1.52 -11.99 8.54
C GLY A 199 -2.24 -11.44 9.79
N GLY A 200 -1.74 -11.86 10.95
CA GLY A 200 -2.22 -11.34 12.25
C GLY A 200 -3.54 -11.94 12.74
N THR A 201 -4.12 -12.94 12.04
CA THR A 201 -5.39 -13.59 12.39
C THR A 201 -5.27 -15.09 12.53
N GLU A 202 -6.33 -15.73 13.10
CA GLU A 202 -6.42 -17.20 13.14
C GLU A 202 -6.59 -17.80 11.74
N ILE A 203 -7.22 -17.07 10.82
CA ILE A 203 -7.45 -17.50 9.44
C ILE A 203 -6.23 -17.10 8.61
N LYS A 204 -5.38 -18.06 8.30
CA LYS A 204 -4.18 -17.83 7.49
C LYS A 204 -4.52 -17.65 6.03
N THR A 205 -3.95 -16.63 5.41
CA THR A 205 -4.00 -16.44 3.96
C THR A 205 -3.14 -17.49 3.27
N ASP A 206 -3.71 -18.21 2.33
CA ASP A 206 -2.98 -19.20 1.51
C ASP A 206 -2.18 -18.45 0.41
N MET A 207 -0.95 -18.09 0.76
CA MET A 207 -0.05 -17.33 -0.12
C MET A 207 0.39 -18.14 -1.34
N ASP A 208 0.49 -19.46 -1.21
CA ASP A 208 0.86 -20.34 -2.34
C ASP A 208 -0.27 -20.38 -3.36
N ALA A 209 -1.52 -20.55 -2.92
CA ALA A 209 -2.69 -20.49 -3.79
C ALA A 209 -2.85 -19.11 -4.45
N LEU A 210 -2.57 -18.03 -3.73
CA LEU A 210 -2.60 -16.66 -4.26
C LEU A 210 -1.58 -16.48 -5.39
N GLN A 211 -0.32 -16.86 -5.15
CA GLN A 211 0.76 -16.77 -6.14
C GLN A 211 0.47 -17.64 -7.38
N ASP A 212 0.05 -18.90 -7.18
CA ASP A 212 -0.27 -19.81 -8.28
C ASP A 212 -1.40 -19.29 -9.17
N SER A 213 -2.41 -18.64 -8.56
CA SER A 213 -3.56 -18.09 -9.30
C SER A 213 -3.23 -16.86 -10.15
N LEU A 214 -2.08 -16.20 -9.87
CA LEU A 214 -1.72 -14.92 -10.45
C LEU A 214 -0.42 -14.92 -11.27
N LYS A 215 0.34 -16.00 -11.29
CA LYS A 215 1.66 -16.11 -11.96
C LYS A 215 1.66 -15.76 -13.45
N GLU A 216 0.53 -15.94 -14.15
CA GLU A 216 0.36 -15.60 -15.57
C GLU A 216 -0.29 -14.20 -15.76
N VAL A 217 -0.59 -13.50 -14.67
CA VAL A 217 -1.30 -12.21 -14.69
C VAL A 217 -0.38 -11.04 -14.37
N THR A 218 0.46 -11.21 -13.33
CA THR A 218 1.33 -10.17 -12.79
C THR A 218 2.54 -10.79 -12.10
N THR A 219 3.57 -9.98 -11.84
CA THR A 219 4.65 -10.37 -10.93
C THR A 219 4.15 -10.25 -9.49
N VAL A 220 4.10 -11.35 -8.74
CA VAL A 220 3.71 -11.35 -7.32
C VAL A 220 4.97 -11.30 -6.45
N LEU A 221 5.09 -10.27 -5.62
CA LEU A 221 6.19 -10.09 -4.67
C LEU A 221 5.68 -10.21 -3.24
N VAL A 222 5.82 -11.38 -2.62
CA VAL A 222 5.51 -11.57 -1.20
C VAL A 222 6.62 -10.95 -0.36
N ARG A 223 6.24 -10.08 0.57
CA ARG A 223 7.14 -9.37 1.49
C ARG A 223 6.62 -9.51 2.92
N PRO A 224 7.44 -9.25 3.97
CA PRO A 224 7.01 -9.44 5.37
C PRO A 224 6.01 -8.33 5.80
N LEU A 225 4.81 -8.41 5.26
CA LEU A 225 3.68 -7.50 5.50
C LEU A 225 2.48 -8.27 6.10
N GLU A 226 2.79 -9.27 6.94
CA GLU A 226 1.80 -10.00 7.72
C GLU A 226 1.13 -9.13 8.77
#